data_82f7b0be78cee61ec7d12a75b1f117e7
#
_entry.id   82f7b0be78cee61ec7d12a75b1f117e7
#
_cell.length_a   1.000
_cell.length_b   1.000
_cell.length_c   1.000
_cell.angle_alpha   90.00
_cell.angle_beta   90.00
_cell.angle_gamma   90.00
#
_symmetry.space_group_name_H-M   'P 1'
#
loop_
_entity.id
_entity.type
_entity.pdbx_description
1 polymer ?
#
loop_
_entity_poly.entity_id
_entity_poly.type
_entity_poly.pdbx_seq_one_letter_code
_entity_poly.pdbx_strand_id
1 'polypeptide(L)'
;EAVLVSAADAVSAARPGARRETLESYLKRLTRLEEISESFEGVEKCYAVQAGREIRIMVKPDVIDDASAVLLARDISKKIEDEMEYPGQIKVVIIRETRAVDYAK
;
A
#
# COMPACT_ATOMS: atom_id res chain seq x y z
N GLU A 1 36.92 26.75 0.53
CA GLU A 1 36.48 26.74 -0.46
C GLU A 1 35.69 25.66 -1.10
N ALA A 2 36.24 25.05 -2.08
CA ALA A 2 35.56 24.00 -2.80
C ALA A 2 35.11 22.91 -1.82
N VAL A 3 35.90 22.66 -0.81
CA VAL A 3 35.56 21.66 0.20
C VAL A 3 34.28 22.00 0.89
N LEU A 4 34.11 23.25 1.23
CA LEU A 4 32.91 23.67 1.91
C LEU A 4 31.69 23.52 1.03
N VAL A 5 31.83 23.82 -0.23
CA VAL A 5 30.73 23.68 -1.16
C VAL A 5 30.32 22.23 -1.31
N SER A 6 31.27 21.35 -1.47
CA SER A 6 30.98 19.93 -1.58
C SER A 6 30.33 19.41 -0.31
N ALA A 7 30.85 19.86 0.82
CA ALA A 7 30.28 19.45 2.08
C ALA A 7 28.83 19.92 2.21
N ALA A 8 28.57 21.11 1.75
CA ALA A 8 27.22 21.63 1.81
C ALA A 8 26.25 20.81 0.98
N ASP A 9 26.66 20.40 -0.20
CA ASP A 9 25.82 19.57 -1.05
C ASP A 9 25.57 18.22 -0.41
N ALA A 10 26.62 17.61 0.13
CA ALA A 10 26.49 16.34 0.78
C ALA A 10 25.58 16.43 2.00
N VAL A 11 25.74 17.50 2.75
CA VAL A 11 24.90 17.71 3.93
C VAL A 11 23.46 17.86 3.55
N SER A 12 23.20 18.56 2.46
CA SER A 12 21.84 18.75 2.00
C SER A 12 21.17 17.42 1.73
N ALA A 13 21.85 16.52 1.06
CA ALA A 13 21.30 15.22 0.74
C ALA A 13 21.18 14.31 1.96
N ALA A 14 22.04 14.49 2.93
CA ALA A 14 22.12 13.62 4.07
C ALA A 14 21.40 14.14 5.32
N ARG A 15 20.67 15.19 5.20
CA ARG A 15 20.00 15.76 6.36
C ARG A 15 19.10 14.74 7.04
N PRO A 16 19.24 14.54 8.34
CA PRO A 16 18.38 13.62 9.06
C PRO A 16 16.89 14.02 8.98
N GLY A 17 16.62 15.31 9.00
CA GLY A 17 15.26 15.79 8.91
C GLY A 17 14.58 15.43 7.59
N ALA A 18 15.29 15.61 6.48
CA ALA A 18 14.75 15.28 5.17
C ALA A 18 14.49 13.77 5.05
N ARG A 19 15.43 12.98 5.56
CA ARG A 19 15.26 11.52 5.53
C ARG A 19 14.09 11.10 6.41
N ARG A 20 13.93 11.74 7.55
CA ARG A 20 12.83 11.43 8.47
C ARG A 20 11.49 11.75 7.82
N GLU A 21 11.40 12.89 7.15
CA GLU A 21 10.17 13.27 6.48
C GLU A 21 9.79 12.26 5.42
N THR A 22 10.78 11.79 4.66
CA THR A 22 10.52 10.79 3.63
C THR A 22 9.99 9.50 4.25
N LEU A 23 10.57 9.09 5.35
CA LEU A 23 10.11 7.88 6.04
C LEU A 23 8.71 8.06 6.59
N GLU A 24 8.43 9.20 7.21
CA GLU A 24 7.10 9.48 7.72
C GLU A 24 6.06 9.51 6.61
N SER A 25 6.39 10.11 5.48
CA SER A 25 5.50 10.13 4.32
C SER A 25 5.24 8.72 3.80
N TYR A 26 6.27 7.91 3.79
CA TYR A 26 6.16 6.52 3.38
C TYR A 26 5.22 5.74 4.30
N LEU A 27 5.41 5.87 5.60
CA LEU A 27 4.57 5.19 6.58
C LEU A 27 3.12 5.65 6.51
N LYS A 28 2.91 6.93 6.32
CA LYS A 28 1.56 7.47 6.15
C LYS A 28 0.89 6.91 4.91
N ARG A 29 1.65 6.74 3.84
CA ARG A 29 1.13 6.17 2.61
C ARG A 29 0.70 4.72 2.81
N LEU A 30 1.51 3.93 3.51
CA LEU A 30 1.15 2.55 3.80
C LEU A 30 -0.12 2.47 4.63
N THR A 31 -0.21 3.29 5.66
CA THR A 31 -1.39 3.33 6.53
C THR A 31 -2.62 3.73 5.74
N ARG A 32 -2.48 4.74 4.88
CA ARG A 32 -3.61 5.22 4.09
C ARG A 32 -4.09 4.16 3.10
N LEU A 33 -3.16 3.45 2.47
CA LEU A 33 -3.51 2.35 1.56
C LEU A 33 -4.35 1.31 2.28
N GLU A 34 -3.94 0.94 3.46
CA GLU A 34 -4.66 -0.06 4.24
C GLU A 34 -6.03 0.45 4.68
N GLU A 35 -6.11 1.71 5.10
CA GLU A 35 -7.38 2.31 5.48
C GLU A 35 -8.38 2.34 4.33
N ILE A 36 -7.92 2.77 3.16
CA ILE A 36 -8.77 2.82 1.97
C ILE A 36 -9.27 1.43 1.62
N SER A 37 -8.36 0.46 1.60
CA SER A 37 -8.70 -0.91 1.23
C SER A 37 -9.67 -1.53 2.22
N GLU A 38 -9.48 -1.31 3.50
CA GLU A 38 -10.33 -1.87 4.54
C GLU A 38 -11.69 -1.20 4.64
N SER A 39 -11.85 -0.04 4.04
CA SER A 39 -13.12 0.67 4.07
C SER A 39 -14.20 0.03 3.18
N PHE A 40 -13.80 -0.89 2.31
CA PHE A 40 -14.74 -1.55 1.41
C PHE A 40 -15.35 -2.78 2.06
N GLU A 41 -16.63 -3.00 1.79
CA GLU A 41 -17.33 -4.15 2.33
C GLU A 41 -16.79 -5.44 1.70
N GLY A 42 -16.71 -6.48 2.51
CA GLY A 42 -16.23 -7.78 2.04
C GLY A 42 -14.74 -7.98 2.17
N VAL A 43 -14.00 -6.94 2.53
CA VAL A 43 -12.56 -7.04 2.75
C VAL A 43 -12.31 -7.63 4.12
N GLU A 44 -11.55 -8.72 4.16
CA GLU A 44 -11.18 -9.37 5.41
C GLU A 44 -9.92 -8.75 5.99
N LYS A 45 -8.90 -8.62 5.16
CA LYS A 45 -7.65 -7.97 5.56
C LYS A 45 -6.87 -7.58 4.32
N CYS A 46 -5.87 -6.74 4.52
CA CYS A 46 -5.02 -6.31 3.42
C CYS A 46 -3.58 -6.13 3.88
N TYR A 47 -2.67 -6.18 2.92
CA TYR A 47 -1.24 -6.02 3.16
C TYR A 47 -0.63 -5.15 2.09
N ALA A 48 0.12 -4.15 2.51
CA ALA A 48 0.95 -3.40 1.58
C ALA A 48 2.28 -4.12 1.46
N VAL A 49 2.70 -4.41 0.24
CA VAL A 49 3.96 -5.11 -0.02
C VAL A 49 4.78 -4.31 -1.02
N GLN A 50 6.03 -4.73 -1.21
CA GLN A 50 6.94 -4.07 -2.16
C GLN A 50 7.05 -2.57 -1.92
N ALA A 51 7.27 -2.20 -0.67
CA ALA A 51 7.44 -0.79 -0.29
C ALA A 51 6.21 0.06 -0.65
N GLY A 52 5.02 -0.51 -0.55
CA GLY A 52 3.78 0.20 -0.83
C GLY A 52 3.45 0.33 -2.30
N ARG A 53 4.14 -0.42 -3.15
CA ARG A 53 3.83 -0.43 -4.59
C ARG A 53 2.77 -1.45 -4.96
N GLU A 54 2.42 -2.30 -4.02
CA GLU A 54 1.40 -3.31 -4.23
C GLU A 54 0.59 -3.44 -2.95
N ILE A 55 -0.72 -3.54 -3.09
CA ILE A 55 -1.60 -3.83 -1.97
C ILE A 55 -2.33 -5.14 -2.28
N ARG A 56 -2.23 -6.08 -1.38
CA ARG A 56 -2.91 -7.37 -1.48
C ARG A 56 -4.08 -7.36 -0.54
N ILE A 57 -5.25 -7.61 -1.08
CA ILE A 57 -6.50 -7.50 -0.35
C ILE A 57 -7.18 -8.85 -0.33
N MET A 58 -7.34 -9.39 0.86
CA MET A 58 -8.03 -10.66 1.03
C MET A 58 -9.48 -10.39 1.31
N VAL A 59 -10.34 -10.97 0.50
CA VAL A 59 -11.77 -10.77 0.62
C VAL A 59 -12.46 -12.06 1.04
N LYS A 60 -13.65 -11.90 1.60
CA LYS A 60 -14.46 -13.05 2.02
C LYS A 60 -15.07 -13.68 0.78
N PRO A 61 -14.71 -14.93 0.44
CA PRO A 61 -15.21 -15.53 -0.79
C PRO A 61 -16.72 -15.74 -0.79
N ASP A 62 -17.33 -15.80 0.37
CA ASP A 62 -18.78 -15.94 0.49
C ASP A 62 -19.52 -14.65 0.16
N VAL A 63 -18.85 -13.52 0.31
CA VAL A 63 -19.44 -12.19 0.09
C VAL A 63 -19.07 -11.66 -1.29
N ILE A 64 -17.84 -11.91 -1.71
CA ILE A 64 -17.30 -11.37 -2.96
C ILE A 64 -17.06 -12.52 -3.92
N ASP A 65 -17.78 -12.54 -5.03
CA ASP A 65 -17.53 -13.52 -6.10
C ASP A 65 -16.46 -12.96 -7.06
N ASP A 66 -16.15 -13.73 -8.11
CA ASP A 66 -15.10 -13.31 -9.04
C ASP A 66 -15.43 -12.02 -9.77
N ALA A 67 -16.67 -11.87 -10.19
CA ALA A 67 -17.10 -10.65 -10.89
C ALA A 67 -17.02 -9.44 -9.96
N SER A 68 -17.48 -9.62 -8.72
CA SER A 68 -17.41 -8.56 -7.73
C SER A 68 -15.97 -8.22 -7.38
N ALA A 69 -15.08 -9.21 -7.38
CA ALA A 69 -13.67 -8.98 -7.09
C ALA A 69 -13.03 -8.05 -8.14
N VAL A 70 -13.39 -8.24 -9.41
CA VAL A 70 -12.89 -7.38 -10.49
C VAL A 70 -13.35 -5.95 -10.28
N LEU A 71 -14.62 -5.77 -9.96
CA LEU A 71 -15.17 -4.44 -9.70
C LEU A 71 -14.55 -3.82 -8.45
N LEU A 72 -14.35 -4.62 -7.43
CA LEU A 72 -13.74 -4.15 -6.18
C LEU A 72 -12.31 -3.66 -6.44
N ALA A 73 -11.54 -4.40 -7.22
CA ALA A 73 -10.18 -3.98 -7.56
C ALA A 73 -10.19 -2.63 -8.26
N ARG A 74 -11.11 -2.44 -9.17
CA ARG A 74 -11.27 -1.18 -9.90
C ARG A 74 -11.66 -0.05 -8.98
N ASP A 75 -12.63 -0.29 -8.10
CA ASP A 75 -13.12 0.73 -7.18
C ASP A 75 -12.04 1.15 -6.18
N ILE A 76 -11.30 0.19 -5.66
CA ILE A 76 -10.20 0.48 -4.74
C ILE A 76 -9.10 1.25 -5.45
N SER A 77 -8.74 0.85 -6.67
CA SER A 77 -7.72 1.55 -7.45
C SER A 77 -8.13 3.00 -7.68
N LYS A 78 -9.38 3.21 -8.04
CA LYS A 78 -9.87 4.56 -8.30
C LYS A 78 -9.86 5.41 -7.04
N LYS A 79 -10.27 4.84 -5.92
CA LYS A 79 -10.25 5.57 -4.66
C LYS A 79 -8.84 5.94 -4.25
N ILE A 80 -7.88 5.04 -4.46
CA ILE A 80 -6.47 5.33 -4.19
C ILE A 80 -5.99 6.49 -5.06
N GLU A 81 -6.32 6.46 -6.35
CA GLU A 81 -5.93 7.54 -7.26
C GLU A 81 -6.52 8.88 -6.83
N ASP A 82 -7.77 8.88 -6.37
CA ASP A 82 -8.47 10.10 -5.99
C ASP A 82 -7.99 10.67 -4.66
N GLU A 83 -7.59 9.82 -3.72
CA GLU A 83 -7.30 10.24 -2.36
C GLU A 83 -5.84 10.26 -1.99
N MET A 84 -4.97 9.75 -2.84
CA MET A 84 -3.54 9.66 -2.53
C MET A 84 -2.68 10.18 -3.65
N GLU A 85 -1.52 10.71 -3.25
CA GLU A 85 -0.45 11.01 -4.17
C GLU A 85 0.63 9.97 -3.98
N TYR A 86 1.14 9.43 -5.07
CA TYR A 86 2.17 8.40 -5.01
C TYR A 86 2.97 8.40 -6.31
N PRO A 87 4.23 8.04 -6.27
CA PRO A 87 5.04 7.97 -7.48
C PRO A 87 4.77 6.66 -8.21
N GLY A 88 4.53 6.75 -9.51
CA GLY A 88 4.34 5.57 -10.34
C GLY A 88 2.97 4.94 -10.15
N GLN A 89 2.95 3.63 -10.13
CA GLN A 89 1.70 2.87 -10.04
C GLN A 89 1.66 2.06 -8.75
N ILE A 90 0.45 1.83 -8.28
CA ILE A 90 0.21 0.92 -7.16
C ILE A 90 -0.62 -0.23 -7.70
N LYS A 91 -0.11 -1.43 -7.55
CA LYS A 91 -0.79 -2.63 -8.01
C LYS A 91 -1.81 -3.07 -6.95
N VAL A 92 -3.05 -3.27 -7.36
CA VAL A 92 -4.11 -3.72 -6.47
C VAL A 92 -4.43 -5.16 -6.80
N VAL A 93 -4.26 -6.04 -5.83
CA VAL A 93 -4.49 -7.48 -6.01
C VAL A 93 -5.61 -7.91 -5.07
N ILE A 94 -6.66 -8.48 -5.62
CA ILE A 94 -7.76 -9.02 -4.82
C ILE A 94 -7.58 -10.54 -4.78
N ILE A 95 -7.60 -11.08 -3.57
CA ILE A 95 -7.39 -12.50 -3.35
C ILE A 95 -8.64 -13.10 -2.72
N ARG A 96 -9.23 -14.06 -3.41
CA ARG A 96 -10.31 -14.89 -2.87
C ARG A 96 -9.69 -16.23 -2.51
N GLU A 97 -9.83 -16.63 -1.27
CA GLU A 97 -9.22 -17.87 -0.80
C GLU A 97 -10.22 -18.68 -0.01
N THR A 98 -10.36 -19.94 -0.35
CA THR A 98 -11.15 -20.89 0.40
C THR A 98 -10.21 -21.87 1.08
N ARG A 99 -10.36 -22.04 2.39
CA ARG A 99 -9.52 -22.94 3.15
C ARG A 99 -10.35 -24.07 3.74
N ALA A 100 -9.81 -25.27 3.68
CA ALA A 100 -10.36 -26.41 4.40
C ALA A 100 -9.29 -26.84 5.39
N VAL A 101 -9.63 -26.89 6.66
CA VAL A 101 -8.69 -27.22 7.72
C VAL A 101 -9.17 -28.45 8.45
N ASP A 102 -8.29 -29.40 8.62
CA ASP A 102 -8.55 -30.59 9.42
C ASP A 102 -7.28 -30.86 10.24
N TYR A 103 -7.45 -31.62 11.30
CA TYR A 103 -6.34 -31.90 12.20
C TYR A 103 -6.06 -33.39 12.26
N ALA A 104 -4.82 -33.75 11.99
CA ALA A 104 -4.37 -35.10 12.22
C ALA A 104 -4.14 -35.28 13.73
N LYS A 105 -4.64 -36.34 14.26
CA LYS A 105 -4.54 -36.61 15.70
C LYS A 105 -3.80 -37.90 15.98
#